data_f146ce133c62c0e6b0747fce06a93c74
#
_entry.id   f146ce133c62c0e6b0747fce06a93c74
#
_cell.length_a   1.000
_cell.length_b   1.000
_cell.length_c   1.000
_cell.angle_alpha   90.00
_cell.angle_beta   90.00
_cell.angle_gamma   90.00
#
_symmetry.space_group_name_H-M   'P 1'
#
loop_
_entity.id
_entity.type
_entity.pdbx_description
1 polymer ?
#
loop_
_entity_poly.entity_id
_entity_poly.type
_entity_poly.pdbx_seq_one_letter_code
_entity_poly.pdbx_strand_id
1 'polypeptide(L)'
;MDVILIAAITADGYIARHSNEKVDWSLDLHLFRKQTMGYPVIMGSQTEKTLAMDLDGRETIVIHRNNNPEKVLDKLHSDKCFIIGGGRTYTRFASYLTHLYLTIHPLIFGGGIPLFPDLDEELDLIFLKMLSVDGVEGLYQFQYKINHPN
;
A
#
# COMPACT_ATOMS: atom_id res chain seq x y z
N MET A 1 11.44 -12.16 4.71
CA MET A 1 11.09 -11.04 3.78
C MET A 1 10.05 -10.15 4.43
N ASP A 2 10.26 -8.86 4.37
CA ASP A 2 9.24 -7.90 4.78
C ASP A 2 8.22 -7.71 3.67
N VAL A 3 6.95 -7.82 4.03
CA VAL A 3 5.82 -7.59 3.11
C VAL A 3 5.13 -6.31 3.57
N ILE A 4 5.32 -5.25 2.81
CA ILE A 4 4.97 -3.90 3.23
C ILE A 4 3.80 -3.37 2.41
N LEU A 5 2.68 -3.08 3.07
CA LEU A 5 1.62 -2.29 2.46
C LEU A 5 2.06 -0.83 2.46
N ILE A 6 2.05 -0.18 1.31
CA ILE A 6 2.36 1.24 1.19
C ILE A 6 1.17 1.95 0.53
N ALA A 7 0.66 2.98 1.17
CA ALA A 7 -0.54 3.66 0.71
C ALA A 7 -0.58 5.12 1.09
N ALA A 8 -1.10 5.95 0.17
CA ALA A 8 -1.60 7.27 0.47
C ALA A 8 -3.06 7.12 0.88
N ILE A 9 -3.42 7.63 2.05
CA ILE A 9 -4.80 7.57 2.55
C ILE A 9 -5.26 8.96 2.96
N THR A 10 -6.58 9.14 2.97
CA THR A 10 -7.19 10.35 3.53
C THR A 10 -7.24 10.24 5.06
N ALA A 11 -7.49 11.36 5.73
CA ALA A 11 -7.59 11.38 7.19
C ALA A 11 -8.72 10.49 7.71
N ASP A 12 -9.76 10.24 6.89
CA ASP A 12 -10.86 9.33 7.23
C ASP A 12 -10.69 7.91 6.67
N GLY A 13 -9.50 7.56 6.15
CA GLY A 13 -9.12 6.17 5.88
C GLY A 13 -9.41 5.63 4.49
N TYR A 14 -9.64 6.50 3.51
CA TYR A 14 -9.93 6.08 2.13
C TYR A 14 -8.68 6.16 1.26
N ILE A 15 -8.60 5.25 0.28
CA ILE A 15 -7.51 5.21 -0.72
C ILE A 15 -7.95 5.76 -2.08
N ALA A 16 -9.24 5.85 -2.33
CA ALA A 16 -9.82 6.37 -3.56
C ALA A 16 -11.28 6.72 -3.33
N ARG A 17 -11.85 7.56 -4.21
CA ARG A 17 -13.29 7.87 -4.20
C ARG A 17 -14.11 6.75 -4.82
N HIS A 18 -13.54 6.09 -5.84
CA HIS A 18 -14.16 4.95 -6.52
C HIS A 18 -13.07 4.09 -7.18
N SER A 19 -13.42 2.88 -7.60
CA SER A 19 -12.46 1.89 -8.11
C SER A 19 -11.77 2.28 -9.43
N ASN A 20 -12.36 3.19 -10.19
CA ASN A 20 -11.81 3.65 -11.47
C ASN A 20 -11.05 4.98 -11.34
N GLU A 21 -10.90 5.50 -10.13
CA GLU A 21 -10.21 6.77 -9.92
C GLU A 21 -8.72 6.64 -10.23
N LYS A 22 -8.23 7.53 -11.10
CA LYS A 22 -6.80 7.75 -11.24
C LYS A 22 -6.37 8.64 -10.08
N VAL A 23 -5.63 8.07 -9.12
CA VAL A 23 -5.23 8.79 -7.91
C VAL A 23 -4.22 9.86 -8.28
N ASP A 24 -4.64 11.11 -8.30
CA ASP A 24 -3.81 12.28 -8.62
C ASP A 24 -3.69 13.26 -7.44
N TRP A 25 -4.34 12.95 -6.32
CA TRP A 25 -4.34 13.81 -5.13
C TRP A 25 -3.19 13.51 -4.16
N SER A 26 -2.47 12.41 -4.35
CA SER A 26 -1.38 12.05 -3.47
C SER A 26 -0.15 12.94 -3.68
N LEU A 27 0.48 13.33 -2.59
CA LEU A 27 1.60 14.28 -2.58
C LEU A 27 2.91 13.63 -2.17
N ASP A 28 2.95 12.29 -2.07
CA ASP A 28 4.11 11.54 -1.59
C ASP A 28 4.74 10.64 -2.66
N LEU A 29 4.49 10.90 -3.93
CA LEU A 29 4.99 10.05 -5.02
C LEU A 29 6.50 9.94 -5.06
N HIS A 30 7.22 11.02 -4.73
CA HIS A 30 8.68 11.00 -4.68
C HIS A 30 9.18 10.06 -3.58
N LEU A 31 8.58 10.09 -2.41
CA LEU A 31 8.92 9.20 -1.31
C LEU A 31 8.61 7.75 -1.68
N PHE A 32 7.43 7.51 -2.25
CA PHE A 32 7.01 6.20 -2.74
C PHE A 32 8.04 5.63 -3.72
N ARG A 33 8.44 6.43 -4.72
CA ARG A 33 9.43 6.03 -5.70
C ARG A 33 10.75 5.65 -5.04
N LYS A 34 11.23 6.48 -4.12
CA LYS A 34 12.49 6.25 -3.42
C LYS A 34 12.47 4.97 -2.60
N GLN A 35 11.37 4.71 -1.90
CA GLN A 35 11.25 3.55 -1.01
C GLN A 35 11.09 2.24 -1.77
N THR A 36 10.39 2.25 -2.91
CA THR A 36 10.10 1.03 -3.67
C THR A 36 11.16 0.69 -4.70
N MET A 37 12.06 1.62 -5.01
CA MET A 37 13.07 1.41 -6.06
C MET A 37 13.92 0.17 -5.76
N GLY A 38 14.03 -0.70 -6.77
CA GLY A 38 14.83 -1.92 -6.66
C GLY A 38 14.12 -3.10 -5.99
N TYR A 39 12.87 -2.95 -5.57
CA TYR A 39 12.10 -3.99 -4.90
C TYR A 39 10.88 -4.40 -5.70
N PRO A 40 10.40 -5.65 -5.54
CA PRO A 40 9.15 -6.06 -6.16
C PRO A 40 7.97 -5.24 -5.66
N VAL A 41 7.09 -4.85 -6.58
CA VAL A 41 5.82 -4.19 -6.25
C VAL A 41 4.67 -5.06 -6.77
N ILE A 42 3.69 -5.29 -5.93
CA ILE A 42 2.53 -6.14 -6.20
C ILE A 42 1.28 -5.27 -6.22
N MET A 43 0.47 -5.41 -7.24
CA MET A 43 -0.78 -4.65 -7.38
C MET A 43 -1.87 -5.50 -7.99
N GLY A 44 -3.12 -5.09 -7.78
CA GLY A 44 -4.25 -5.67 -8.48
C GLY A 44 -4.36 -5.12 -9.90
N SER A 45 -5.15 -5.81 -10.75
CA SER A 45 -5.32 -5.41 -12.14
C SER A 45 -5.99 -4.04 -12.30
N GLN A 46 -6.89 -3.68 -11.39
CA GLN A 46 -7.54 -2.36 -11.43
C GLN A 46 -6.54 -1.24 -11.13
N THR A 47 -5.66 -1.44 -10.16
CA THR A 47 -4.59 -0.48 -9.84
C THR A 47 -3.64 -0.31 -11.02
N GLU A 48 -3.28 -1.40 -11.70
CA GLU A 48 -2.44 -1.32 -12.90
C GLU A 48 -3.05 -0.39 -13.95
N LYS A 49 -4.36 -0.50 -14.16
CA LYS A 49 -5.07 0.31 -15.16
C LYS A 49 -5.17 1.79 -14.80
N THR A 50 -5.19 2.10 -13.51
CA THR A 50 -5.42 3.46 -13.01
C THR A 50 -4.16 4.12 -12.47
N LEU A 51 -3.01 3.46 -12.58
CA LEU A 51 -1.76 3.96 -12.05
C LEU A 51 -1.33 5.24 -12.77
N ALA A 52 -1.01 6.28 -11.98
CA ALA A 52 -0.66 7.60 -12.51
C ALA A 52 0.84 7.78 -12.71
N MET A 53 1.65 6.77 -12.39
CA MET A 53 3.09 6.88 -12.39
C MET A 53 3.74 5.68 -13.08
N ASP A 54 5.00 5.89 -13.49
CA ASP A 54 5.85 4.86 -14.05
C ASP A 54 6.51 4.05 -12.91
N LEU A 55 6.62 2.74 -13.11
CA LEU A 55 7.25 1.83 -12.15
C LEU A 55 8.61 1.31 -12.63
N ASP A 56 9.30 2.06 -13.46
CA ASP A 56 10.64 1.70 -13.93
C ASP A 56 11.60 1.44 -12.77
N GLY A 57 12.46 0.44 -12.93
CA GLY A 57 13.43 0.05 -11.90
C GLY A 57 12.88 -0.88 -10.83
N ARG A 58 11.65 -1.35 -11.00
CA ARG A 58 10.98 -2.25 -10.05
C ARG A 58 10.38 -3.43 -10.77
N GLU A 59 10.52 -4.62 -10.19
CA GLU A 59 9.80 -5.80 -10.66
C GLU A 59 8.32 -5.62 -10.35
N THR A 60 7.48 -5.60 -11.37
CA THR A 60 6.05 -5.37 -11.24
C THR A 60 5.28 -6.67 -11.35
N ILE A 61 4.47 -6.97 -10.36
CA ILE A 61 3.65 -8.19 -10.31
C ILE A 61 2.19 -7.78 -10.20
N VAL A 62 1.39 -8.15 -11.20
CA VAL A 62 -0.05 -7.92 -11.17
C VAL A 62 -0.72 -9.20 -10.69
N ILE A 63 -1.43 -9.10 -9.56
CA ILE A 63 -2.16 -10.25 -9.01
C ILE A 63 -3.59 -10.24 -9.52
N HIS A 64 -4.05 -11.40 -9.98
CA HIS A 64 -5.41 -11.60 -10.47
C HIS A 64 -6.20 -12.45 -9.47
N ARG A 65 -7.52 -12.51 -9.68
CA ARG A 65 -8.44 -13.19 -8.78
C ARG A 65 -8.05 -14.64 -8.49
N ASN A 66 -7.53 -15.35 -9.50
CA ASN A 66 -7.15 -16.76 -9.38
C ASN A 66 -5.74 -17.00 -8.85
N ASN A 67 -4.98 -15.95 -8.61
CA ASN A 67 -3.64 -16.08 -8.03
C ASN A 67 -3.73 -16.21 -6.50
N ASN A 68 -2.87 -17.06 -5.93
CA ASN A 68 -2.77 -17.22 -4.48
C ASN A 68 -1.69 -16.29 -3.95
N PRO A 69 -2.01 -15.37 -2.99
CA PRO A 69 -1.02 -14.45 -2.44
C PRO A 69 0.22 -15.13 -1.88
N GLU A 70 0.07 -16.21 -1.12
CA GLU A 70 1.19 -16.93 -0.54
C GLU A 70 2.14 -17.45 -1.63
N LYS A 71 1.59 -18.02 -2.70
CA LYS A 71 2.40 -18.53 -3.80
C LYS A 71 3.12 -17.42 -4.56
N VAL A 72 2.50 -16.26 -4.69
CA VAL A 72 3.15 -15.10 -5.30
C VAL A 72 4.35 -14.67 -4.46
N LEU A 73 4.18 -14.59 -3.14
CA LEU A 73 5.27 -14.22 -2.23
C LEU A 73 6.39 -15.24 -2.20
N ASP A 74 6.06 -16.53 -2.26
CA ASP A 74 7.05 -17.61 -2.21
C ASP A 74 8.03 -17.60 -3.41
N LYS A 75 7.62 -17.00 -4.50
CA LYS A 75 8.45 -16.88 -5.71
C LYS A 75 9.43 -15.71 -5.67
N LEU A 76 9.31 -14.82 -4.69
CA LEU A 76 10.15 -13.63 -4.60
C LEU A 76 11.45 -13.93 -3.89
N HIS A 77 12.55 -13.37 -4.43
CA HIS A 77 13.89 -13.48 -3.86
C HIS A 77 14.38 -12.08 -3.51
N SER A 78 13.82 -11.49 -2.47
CA SER A 78 14.11 -10.11 -2.08
C SER A 78 13.96 -9.98 -0.56
N ASP A 79 14.65 -9.01 0.02
CA ASP A 79 14.53 -8.71 1.46
C ASP A 79 13.17 -8.15 1.80
N LYS A 80 12.52 -7.51 0.84
CA LYS A 80 11.19 -6.93 1.03
C LYS A 80 10.45 -6.79 -0.30
N CYS A 81 9.15 -6.68 -0.20
CA CYS A 81 8.29 -6.33 -1.32
C CYS A 81 7.21 -5.36 -0.84
N PHE A 82 6.59 -4.67 -1.78
CA PHE A 82 5.57 -3.66 -1.50
C PHE A 82 4.25 -4.05 -2.15
N ILE A 83 3.18 -4.00 -1.35
CA ILE A 83 1.82 -4.15 -1.86
C ILE A 83 1.29 -2.73 -2.07
N ILE A 84 0.99 -2.37 -3.30
CA ILE A 84 0.72 -0.96 -3.65
C ILE A 84 -0.73 -0.64 -3.98
N GLY A 85 -1.61 -1.61 -3.95
CA GLY A 85 -3.06 -1.35 -4.09
C GLY A 85 -3.77 -2.37 -4.95
N GLY A 86 -5.02 -2.30 -5.04
CA GLY A 86 -5.94 -1.44 -4.25
C GLY A 86 -6.48 -2.14 -3.03
N GLY A 87 -7.62 -1.67 -2.54
CA GLY A 87 -8.19 -2.16 -1.29
C GLY A 87 -8.41 -3.66 -1.25
N ARG A 88 -8.95 -4.23 -2.32
CA ARG A 88 -9.17 -5.68 -2.41
C ARG A 88 -7.85 -6.45 -2.32
N THR A 89 -6.80 -5.94 -2.96
CA THR A 89 -5.46 -6.55 -2.90
C THR A 89 -4.89 -6.43 -1.50
N TYR A 90 -5.02 -5.27 -0.86
CA TYR A 90 -4.59 -5.09 0.53
C TYR A 90 -5.27 -6.10 1.46
N THR A 91 -6.58 -6.27 1.31
CA THR A 91 -7.33 -7.23 2.12
C THR A 91 -6.85 -8.67 1.89
N ARG A 92 -6.60 -9.04 0.65
CA ARG A 92 -6.13 -10.40 0.30
C ARG A 92 -4.75 -10.70 0.89
N PHE A 93 -3.89 -9.69 1.03
CA PHE A 93 -2.55 -9.86 1.60
C PHE A 93 -2.51 -9.62 3.12
N ALA A 94 -3.62 -9.22 3.74
CA ALA A 94 -3.62 -8.77 5.13
C ALA A 94 -2.92 -9.72 6.11
N SER A 95 -3.15 -11.03 6.00
CA SER A 95 -2.55 -12.03 6.89
C SER A 95 -1.04 -12.25 6.63
N TYR A 96 -0.52 -11.80 5.49
CA TYR A 96 0.89 -11.94 5.12
C TYR A 96 1.69 -10.66 5.33
N LEU A 97 1.03 -9.53 5.58
CA LEU A 97 1.71 -8.26 5.77
C LEU A 97 2.54 -8.26 7.04
N THR A 98 3.73 -7.69 6.95
CA THR A 98 4.61 -7.46 8.11
C THR A 98 4.60 -6.01 8.55
N HIS A 99 4.38 -5.08 7.61
CA HIS A 99 4.45 -3.64 7.86
C HIS A 99 3.38 -2.88 7.10
N LEU A 100 2.97 -1.74 7.65
CA LEU A 100 2.16 -0.74 6.97
C LEU A 100 2.91 0.59 6.93
N TYR A 101 3.02 1.18 5.74
CA TYR A 101 3.54 2.53 5.54
C TYR A 101 2.37 3.38 5.02
N LEU A 102 1.88 4.28 5.84
CA LEU A 102 0.68 5.06 5.54
C LEU A 102 0.99 6.55 5.54
N THR A 103 0.78 7.22 4.40
CA THR A 103 0.89 8.67 4.31
C THR A 103 -0.51 9.26 4.41
N ILE A 104 -0.80 9.90 5.55
CA ILE A 104 -2.12 10.43 5.85
C ILE A 104 -2.22 11.83 5.28
N HIS A 105 -3.05 11.98 4.25
CA HIS A 105 -3.26 13.25 3.56
C HIS A 105 -4.36 14.09 4.23
N PRO A 106 -4.26 15.41 4.18
CA PRO A 106 -5.24 16.31 4.81
C PRO A 106 -6.50 16.44 3.97
N LEU A 107 -7.17 15.33 3.75
CA LEU A 107 -8.39 15.22 2.96
C LEU A 107 -9.40 14.35 3.70
N ILE A 108 -10.67 14.68 3.54
CA ILE A 108 -11.80 13.88 4.03
C ILE A 108 -12.67 13.58 2.83
N PHE A 109 -12.82 12.31 2.47
CA PHE A 109 -13.66 11.92 1.34
C PHE A 109 -15.11 11.67 1.76
N GLY A 110 -15.34 11.23 3.00
CA GLY A 110 -16.68 10.90 3.49
C GLY A 110 -17.26 9.60 2.92
N GLY A 111 -16.55 8.95 2.02
CA GLY A 111 -16.92 7.69 1.39
C GLY A 111 -15.93 7.35 0.30
N GLY A 112 -15.99 6.12 -0.19
CA GLY A 112 -15.09 5.65 -1.23
C GLY A 112 -14.56 4.25 -0.94
N ILE A 113 -13.34 3.98 -1.39
CA ILE A 113 -12.68 2.71 -1.18
C ILE A 113 -11.83 2.80 0.09
N PRO A 114 -12.16 2.04 1.14
CA PRO A 114 -11.35 2.03 2.37
C PRO A 114 -10.04 1.27 2.16
N LEU A 115 -9.10 1.47 3.08
CA LEU A 115 -7.80 0.79 3.03
C LEU A 115 -7.96 -0.74 3.01
N PHE A 116 -8.85 -1.28 3.83
CA PHE A 116 -9.11 -2.72 3.92
C PHE A 116 -10.61 -2.98 3.83
N PRO A 117 -11.21 -3.02 2.62
CA PRO A 117 -12.59 -3.46 2.51
C PRO A 117 -12.70 -4.95 2.89
N ASP A 118 -13.70 -5.29 3.68
CA ASP A 118 -13.99 -6.68 4.07
C ASP A 118 -12.86 -7.38 4.85
N LEU A 119 -12.17 -6.64 5.72
CA LEU A 119 -11.14 -7.24 6.59
C LEU A 119 -11.80 -8.18 7.61
N ASP A 120 -11.36 -9.43 7.66
CA ASP A 120 -11.94 -10.45 8.53
C ASP A 120 -11.51 -10.34 9.99
N GLU A 121 -10.26 -9.93 10.23
CA GLU A 121 -9.67 -9.86 11.56
C GLU A 121 -9.00 -8.51 11.79
N GLU A 122 -9.02 -8.06 13.03
CA GLU A 122 -8.31 -6.84 13.42
C GLU A 122 -6.80 -7.01 13.18
N LEU A 123 -6.16 -5.90 12.83
CA LEU A 123 -4.70 -5.83 12.78
C LEU A 123 -4.23 -4.99 13.96
N ASP A 124 -3.35 -5.53 14.77
CA ASP A 124 -2.72 -4.81 15.87
C ASP A 124 -1.38 -4.26 15.38
N LEU A 125 -1.17 -2.96 15.57
CA LEU A 125 -0.03 -2.26 15.01
C LEU A 125 0.92 -1.77 16.09
N ILE A 126 2.22 -1.88 15.80
CA ILE A 126 3.28 -1.34 16.64
C ILE A 126 3.89 -0.16 15.88
N PHE A 127 3.83 1.04 16.45
CA PHE A 127 4.41 2.22 15.83
C PHE A 127 5.94 2.10 15.78
N LEU A 128 6.51 2.33 14.60
CA LEU A 128 7.96 2.33 14.41
C LEU A 128 8.52 3.74 14.29
N LYS A 129 8.05 4.50 13.33
CA LYS A 129 8.54 5.86 13.11
C LYS A 129 7.62 6.65 12.19
N MET A 130 7.89 7.94 12.12
CA MET A 130 7.19 8.89 11.29
C MET A 130 8.23 9.64 10.46
N LEU A 131 8.00 9.71 9.14
CA LEU A 131 8.84 10.44 8.20
C LEU A 131 8.08 11.65 7.68
N SER A 132 8.72 12.83 7.64
CA SER A 132 8.12 13.96 6.94
C SER A 132 8.29 13.78 5.43
N VAL A 133 7.27 14.18 4.68
CA VAL A 133 7.31 14.15 3.22
C VAL A 133 7.95 15.46 2.74
N ASP A 134 9.09 15.36 2.06
CA ASP A 134 9.85 16.51 1.63
C ASP A 134 9.02 17.44 0.74
N GLY A 135 9.10 18.75 1.05
CA GLY A 135 8.41 19.77 0.26
C GLY A 135 6.93 19.94 0.57
N VAL A 136 6.38 19.17 1.49
CA VAL A 136 4.95 19.26 1.87
C VAL A 136 4.83 19.41 3.38
N GLU A 137 4.56 20.62 3.84
CA GLU A 137 4.39 20.87 5.27
C GLU A 137 3.17 20.11 5.81
N GLY A 138 3.35 19.45 6.96
CA GLY A 138 2.26 18.74 7.63
C GLY A 138 1.92 17.38 7.07
N LEU A 139 2.67 16.91 6.08
CA LEU A 139 2.45 15.58 5.51
C LEU A 139 3.51 14.61 6.02
N TYR A 140 3.07 13.49 6.60
CA TYR A 140 3.93 12.47 7.19
C TYR A 140 3.53 11.08 6.76
N GLN A 141 4.54 10.21 6.59
CA GLN A 141 4.33 8.78 6.45
C GLN A 141 4.54 8.13 7.81
N PHE A 142 3.53 7.42 8.28
CA PHE A 142 3.59 6.63 9.52
C PHE A 142 3.95 5.20 9.16
N GLN A 143 4.96 4.65 9.81
CA GLN A 143 5.41 3.28 9.61
C GLN A 143 5.08 2.43 10.82
N TYR A 144 4.39 1.32 10.58
CA TYR A 144 3.96 0.39 11.61
C TYR A 144 4.44 -1.01 11.28
N LYS A 145 4.76 -1.77 12.30
CA LYS A 145 4.91 -3.22 12.21
C LYS A 145 3.61 -3.87 12.65
N ILE A 146 3.21 -4.94 11.97
CA ILE A 146 2.03 -5.70 12.37
C ILE A 146 2.43 -6.71 13.43
N ASN A 147 1.72 -6.69 14.55
CA ASN A 147 1.90 -7.65 15.62
C ASN A 147 1.01 -8.86 15.35
N HIS A 148 1.61 -9.93 14.81
CA HIS A 148 0.89 -11.16 14.58
C HIS A 148 0.90 -11.99 15.86
N PRO A 149 -0.25 -12.30 16.45
CA PRO A 149 -0.30 -13.17 17.63
C PRO A 149 0.16 -14.58 17.24
N ASN A 150 0.94 -15.18 18.12
CA ASN A 150 1.41 -16.55 17.95
C ASN A 150 0.28 -17.57 18.19
#